data_d3e4bc695db6488b192857d317346ec0
#
_entry.id   d3e4bc695db6488b192857d317346ec0
#
_cell.length_a   1.000
_cell.length_b   1.000
_cell.length_c   1.000
_cell.angle_alpha   90.00
_cell.angle_beta   90.00
_cell.angle_gamma   90.00
#
_symmetry.space_group_name_H-M   'P 1'
#
loop_
_entity.id
_entity.type
_entity.pdbx_description
1 polymer ?
#
loop_
_entity_poly.entity_id
_entity_poly.type
_entity_poly.pdbx_seq_one_letter_code
_entity_poly.pdbx_strand_id
1 'polypeptide(L)'
;MSNTKNLNRRFFMKGASATALIGSAIGGGLAIPSAVNAKGMGYISMSMSYDLDEEFNRIGSGDYKWDSIRRNARPHDVPFPMGVADMDFRTLPHITEALMKRMGHQNWGYQGPPSYFYENIIAWNKKRYNQDIKPGSILNSHGVLDGCLSILKLHNTSGGPVLVQTPGYSGFFGTVRNAQFSSVENPLRLIDGRWEMDLDLMAKQIDKDDIKIILFCNPANPTGNCWSPTEMRAMGDLCIEKGVLVVADEIHCDFVNKGATYTPYATLGEKYAMSSYTLKSTSKSFNLAAHHVAYLFSDNMEMIDNLKKSGHQRGSLNALGMIACNAAYLHGASYMDDTQSYIDGNCHILEDFCNESMKDVKYRKHEGTYLAFLDCSSVAKKLGKPDDGARVGDMLKNFFIEKAGVNLNPGENYGLGGEGYMRMNLATTNYKLRGALDAMKMAIDAI
;
A
#
# COMPACT_ATOMS: atom_id res chain seq x y z
N MET A 1 23.32 39.88 -43.52
CA MET A 1 24.65 39.97 -42.91
C MET A 1 24.57 39.10 -41.65
N SER A 2 24.71 37.79 -41.77
CA SER A 2 25.92 36.99 -41.79
C SER A 2 26.75 37.14 -40.52
N ASN A 3 26.66 36.13 -39.62
CA ASN A 3 27.84 35.44 -39.09
C ASN A 3 27.45 34.22 -38.26
N THR A 4 27.46 33.09 -38.92
CA THR A 4 27.56 31.76 -38.34
C THR A 4 28.98 31.53 -37.85
N LYS A 5 29.20 31.33 -36.56
CA LYS A 5 30.46 30.82 -36.03
C LYS A 5 30.46 29.32 -35.92
N ASN A 6 31.19 28.70 -36.79
CA ASN A 6 31.60 27.30 -36.76
C ASN A 6 32.28 26.95 -35.41
N LEU A 7 31.69 26.06 -34.63
CA LEU A 7 32.36 25.40 -33.50
C LEU A 7 33.20 24.23 -34.00
N ASN A 8 34.49 24.42 -33.93
CA ASN A 8 35.53 23.55 -34.40
C ASN A 8 35.59 22.22 -33.62
N ARG A 9 35.48 21.12 -34.33
CA ARG A 9 35.66 19.72 -33.88
C ARG A 9 37.09 19.33 -33.46
N ARG A 10 37.91 20.25 -33.06
CA ARG A 10 39.36 20.02 -32.79
C ARG A 10 39.79 20.03 -31.32
N PHE A 11 38.87 20.03 -30.37
CA PHE A 11 39.20 20.12 -28.93
C PHE A 11 39.12 18.77 -28.17
N PHE A 12 38.83 17.68 -28.84
CA PHE A 12 38.66 16.36 -28.15
C PHE A 12 39.83 15.37 -28.36
N MET A 13 40.95 15.79 -28.94
CA MET A 13 42.09 14.90 -29.17
C MET A 13 43.43 15.47 -28.69
N LYS A 14 43.47 16.13 -27.54
CA LYS A 14 44.73 16.50 -26.87
C LYS A 14 44.66 16.24 -25.36
N GLY A 15 44.46 15.01 -24.99
CA GLY A 15 44.45 14.56 -23.59
C GLY A 15 45.01 13.15 -23.39
N ALA A 16 45.64 12.57 -24.42
CA ALA A 16 46.14 11.21 -24.36
C ALA A 16 47.61 11.15 -24.84
N SER A 17 48.49 12.00 -24.31
CA SER A 17 49.94 11.90 -24.62
C SER A 17 50.75 12.64 -23.55
N ALA A 18 50.67 12.21 -22.32
CA ALA A 18 51.62 12.62 -21.27
C ALA A 18 51.63 11.60 -20.11
N THR A 19 51.88 10.34 -20.40
CA THR A 19 52.32 9.39 -19.36
C THR A 19 53.05 8.21 -20.01
N ALA A 20 54.07 8.51 -20.74
CA ALA A 20 55.02 7.49 -21.20
C ALA A 20 56.41 8.09 -21.19
N LEU A 21 56.95 8.34 -20.01
CA LEU A 21 58.39 8.52 -19.78
C LEU A 21 58.64 8.70 -18.28
N ILE A 22 58.59 7.63 -17.55
CA ILE A 22 59.39 7.32 -16.35
C ILE A 22 59.21 5.82 -16.13
N GLY A 23 60.13 5.04 -16.62
CA GLY A 23 60.06 3.59 -16.49
C GLY A 23 61.35 2.91 -16.93
N SER A 24 62.46 3.30 -16.33
CA SER A 24 63.68 2.50 -16.42
C SER A 24 64.42 2.70 -15.12
N ALA A 25 64.12 1.97 -14.12
CA ALA A 25 65.02 1.44 -13.09
C ALA A 25 64.16 0.82 -11.96
N ILE A 26 64.43 -0.43 -11.74
CA ILE A 26 64.01 -1.33 -10.67
C ILE A 26 63.03 -2.39 -11.18
N GLY A 27 63.56 -3.58 -11.35
CA GLY A 27 62.85 -4.80 -11.71
C GLY A 27 61.85 -5.20 -10.62
N GLY A 28 60.58 -5.04 -10.92
CA GLY A 28 59.44 -5.51 -10.18
C GLY A 28 58.27 -5.48 -11.13
N GLY A 29 57.89 -6.66 -11.66
CA GLY A 29 56.77 -6.79 -12.58
C GLY A 29 55.51 -6.19 -12.01
N LEU A 30 55.04 -5.06 -12.59
CA LEU A 30 53.68 -4.59 -12.43
C LEU A 30 52.77 -5.57 -13.17
N ALA A 31 52.33 -6.59 -12.44
CA ALA A 31 51.18 -7.37 -12.84
C ALA A 31 49.98 -6.41 -12.90
N ILE A 32 49.49 -6.18 -14.12
CA ILE A 32 48.13 -5.67 -14.30
C ILE A 32 47.24 -6.60 -13.47
N PRO A 33 46.43 -6.11 -12.52
CA PRO A 33 45.48 -6.98 -11.82
C PRO A 33 44.43 -7.43 -12.84
N SER A 34 44.75 -8.49 -13.55
CA SER A 34 43.73 -9.29 -14.24
C SER A 34 42.90 -9.97 -13.16
N ALA A 35 41.63 -9.69 -13.15
CA ALA A 35 40.67 -10.16 -12.22
C ALA A 35 40.73 -9.46 -10.82
N VAL A 36 39.97 -8.43 -10.65
CA VAL A 36 39.39 -8.14 -9.32
C VAL A 36 38.73 -9.44 -8.87
N ASN A 37 39.43 -10.13 -7.99
CA ASN A 37 38.95 -11.36 -7.38
C ASN A 37 37.59 -11.02 -6.74
N ALA A 38 36.50 -11.57 -7.25
CA ALA A 38 35.16 -11.54 -6.63
C ALA A 38 35.14 -12.21 -5.24
N LYS A 39 36.31 -12.53 -4.68
CA LYS A 39 36.47 -13.06 -3.31
C LYS A 39 36.51 -11.99 -2.22
N GLY A 40 36.39 -10.71 -2.56
CA GLY A 40 36.37 -9.62 -1.55
C GLY A 40 34.98 -9.09 -1.19
N MET A 41 33.92 -9.41 -1.93
CA MET A 41 32.57 -9.33 -1.41
C MET A 41 32.33 -10.64 -0.67
N GLY A 42 32.55 -10.65 0.64
CA GLY A 42 32.04 -11.71 1.50
C GLY A 42 30.55 -11.84 1.14
N TYR A 43 30.16 -12.97 0.58
CA TYR A 43 28.75 -13.35 0.55
C TYR A 43 28.32 -13.27 1.99
N ILE A 44 27.55 -12.24 2.35
CA ILE A 44 26.81 -12.27 3.59
C ILE A 44 25.89 -13.46 3.38
N SER A 45 26.19 -14.57 4.01
CA SER A 45 25.29 -15.71 4.10
C SER A 45 24.06 -15.17 4.84
N MET A 46 23.08 -14.73 4.06
CA MET A 46 21.82 -14.28 4.65
C MET A 46 21.13 -15.52 5.21
N SER A 47 20.79 -15.48 6.50
CA SER A 47 19.86 -16.44 7.05
C SER A 47 18.58 -16.38 6.22
N MET A 48 18.09 -17.53 5.75
CA MET A 48 16.80 -17.65 5.07
C MET A 48 15.63 -17.69 6.06
N SER A 49 15.92 -17.62 7.38
CA SER A 49 14.95 -17.45 8.45
C SER A 49 14.63 -15.96 8.65
N TYR A 50 13.45 -15.69 9.15
CA TYR A 50 12.98 -14.36 9.60
C TYR A 50 12.44 -14.48 11.01
N ASP A 51 12.53 -13.38 11.75
CA ASP A 51 12.00 -13.24 13.10
C ASP A 51 11.08 -12.00 13.11
N LEU A 52 9.80 -12.21 13.39
CA LEU A 52 8.81 -11.12 13.45
C LEU A 52 8.86 -10.34 14.78
N ASP A 53 9.54 -10.85 15.79
CA ASP A 53 9.81 -10.14 17.05
C ASP A 53 11.11 -9.31 17.00
N GLU A 54 11.85 -9.40 15.89
CA GLU A 54 13.07 -8.61 15.74
C GLU A 54 12.78 -7.11 15.72
N GLU A 55 13.39 -6.36 16.67
CA GLU A 55 13.36 -4.90 16.70
C GLU A 55 14.28 -4.32 15.60
N PHE A 56 13.74 -4.25 14.38
CA PHE A 56 14.47 -3.74 13.23
C PHE A 56 14.49 -2.20 13.23
N ASN A 57 15.68 -1.61 13.28
CA ASN A 57 15.84 -0.16 13.24
C ASN A 57 15.64 0.38 11.81
N ARG A 58 14.63 1.23 11.63
CA ARG A 58 14.30 1.89 10.35
C ARG A 58 14.71 3.37 10.31
N ILE A 59 15.21 3.92 11.42
CA ILE A 59 15.66 5.32 11.51
C ILE A 59 16.90 5.52 10.64
N GLY A 60 16.88 6.54 9.79
CA GLY A 60 17.95 6.85 8.86
C GLY A 60 17.85 6.12 7.51
N SER A 61 16.81 5.32 7.29
CA SER A 61 16.54 4.67 5.99
C SER A 61 15.92 5.62 4.95
N GLY A 62 15.46 6.79 5.36
CA GLY A 62 14.74 7.75 4.53
C GLY A 62 13.26 7.42 4.37
N ASP A 63 12.74 6.45 5.12
CA ASP A 63 11.33 6.08 5.00
C ASP A 63 10.37 7.14 5.59
N TYR A 64 9.15 7.12 5.08
CA TYR A 64 8.14 8.09 5.47
C TYR A 64 7.63 7.86 6.90
N LYS A 65 7.44 6.62 7.32
CA LYS A 65 6.87 6.25 8.61
C LYS A 65 7.75 6.67 9.77
N TRP A 66 9.07 6.42 9.68
CA TRP A 66 10.01 6.69 10.76
C TRP A 66 10.66 8.08 10.64
N ASP A 67 11.34 8.35 9.53
CA ASP A 67 12.16 9.56 9.42
C ASP A 67 11.32 10.82 9.17
N SER A 68 10.32 10.76 8.26
CA SER A 68 9.53 11.94 7.94
C SER A 68 8.55 12.28 9.06
N ILE A 69 7.89 11.28 9.65
CA ILE A 69 6.94 11.53 10.76
C ILE A 69 7.67 12.11 11.96
N ARG A 70 8.80 11.52 12.37
CA ARG A 70 9.58 12.03 13.51
C ARG A 70 10.12 13.43 13.27
N ARG A 71 10.59 13.73 12.07
CA ARG A 71 11.03 15.09 11.70
C ARG A 71 9.91 16.12 11.79
N ASN A 72 8.72 15.76 11.30
CA ASN A 72 7.56 16.65 11.25
C ASN A 72 6.90 16.84 12.63
N ALA A 73 7.11 15.92 13.58
CA ALA A 73 6.57 16.01 14.94
C ALA A 73 7.42 16.86 15.88
N ARG A 74 8.61 17.31 15.46
CA ARG A 74 9.50 18.12 16.33
C ARG A 74 8.78 19.34 16.90
N PRO A 75 9.04 19.71 18.16
CA PRO A 75 10.11 19.21 19.03
C PRO A 75 9.80 17.88 19.76
N HIS A 76 8.61 17.31 19.56
CA HIS A 76 8.18 16.07 20.23
C HIS A 76 8.90 14.85 19.66
N ASP A 77 9.28 13.89 20.51
CA ASP A 77 9.75 12.59 20.07
C ASP A 77 8.56 11.67 19.78
N VAL A 78 8.69 10.85 18.73
CA VAL A 78 7.67 9.89 18.30
C VAL A 78 8.32 8.49 18.22
N PRO A 79 8.48 7.80 19.36
CA PRO A 79 8.97 6.43 19.36
C PRO A 79 8.01 5.43 18.73
N PHE A 80 6.72 5.78 18.59
CA PHE A 80 5.69 4.91 18.07
C PHE A 80 4.95 5.53 16.86
N PRO A 81 5.56 5.54 15.65
CA PRO A 81 4.93 6.10 14.45
C PRO A 81 3.95 5.10 13.83
N MET A 82 2.75 4.94 14.38
CA MET A 82 1.78 3.90 14.02
C MET A 82 0.68 4.38 13.06
N GLY A 83 0.87 5.47 12.35
CA GLY A 83 -0.13 5.98 11.40
C GLY A 83 0.00 5.42 9.97
N VAL A 84 1.22 5.27 9.48
CA VAL A 84 1.49 4.88 8.07
C VAL A 84 1.27 3.39 7.86
N ALA A 85 0.62 3.03 6.75
CA ALA A 85 0.27 1.65 6.41
C ALA A 85 1.44 0.93 5.71
N ASP A 86 2.52 0.70 6.45
CA ASP A 86 3.63 -0.20 6.12
C ASP A 86 4.07 -1.01 7.34
N MET A 87 4.78 -2.12 7.14
CA MET A 87 5.15 -3.03 8.21
C MET A 87 6.52 -2.68 8.79
N ASP A 88 6.73 -2.96 10.09
CA ASP A 88 8.02 -2.81 10.76
C ASP A 88 8.89 -4.08 10.71
N PHE A 89 8.36 -5.16 10.15
CA PHE A 89 9.08 -6.43 9.99
C PHE A 89 10.11 -6.37 8.87
N ARG A 90 11.18 -7.16 8.99
CA ARG A 90 12.08 -7.40 7.85
C ARG A 90 11.31 -8.01 6.69
N THR A 91 11.70 -7.65 5.49
CA THR A 91 11.15 -8.30 4.30
C THR A 91 11.62 -9.75 4.20
N LEU A 92 10.86 -10.58 3.48
CA LEU A 92 11.22 -11.96 3.19
C LEU A 92 12.65 -12.06 2.62
N PRO A 93 13.56 -12.87 3.21
CA PRO A 93 14.97 -12.96 2.78
C PRO A 93 15.16 -13.27 1.30
N HIS A 94 14.31 -14.11 0.69
CA HIS A 94 14.33 -14.43 -0.74
C HIS A 94 14.17 -13.18 -1.64
N ILE A 95 13.45 -12.17 -1.18
CA ILE A 95 13.31 -10.91 -1.92
C ILE A 95 14.66 -10.18 -1.95
N THR A 96 15.29 -10.04 -0.79
CA THR A 96 16.59 -9.37 -0.69
C THR A 96 17.66 -10.12 -1.49
N GLU A 97 17.69 -11.44 -1.42
CA GLU A 97 18.61 -12.28 -2.21
C GLU A 97 18.43 -12.06 -3.72
N ALA A 98 17.18 -12.10 -4.20
CA ALA A 98 16.88 -11.87 -5.61
C ALA A 98 17.29 -10.47 -6.09
N LEU A 99 17.08 -9.44 -5.28
CA LEU A 99 17.50 -8.07 -5.57
C LEU A 99 19.00 -7.94 -5.60
N MET A 100 19.72 -8.49 -4.62
CA MET A 100 21.20 -8.47 -4.59
C MET A 100 21.80 -9.19 -5.80
N LYS A 101 21.26 -10.35 -6.18
CA LYS A 101 21.67 -11.09 -7.39
C LYS A 101 21.50 -10.23 -8.63
N ARG A 102 20.39 -9.52 -8.78
CA ARG A 102 20.15 -8.64 -9.94
C ARG A 102 21.09 -7.43 -9.95
N MET A 103 21.35 -6.82 -8.81
CA MET A 103 22.26 -5.69 -8.68
C MET A 103 23.68 -6.04 -9.10
N GLY A 104 24.14 -7.27 -8.88
CA GLY A 104 25.43 -7.77 -9.32
C GLY A 104 25.63 -7.81 -10.84
N HIS A 105 24.56 -7.74 -11.63
CA HIS A 105 24.65 -7.78 -13.11
C HIS A 105 25.13 -6.46 -13.76
N GLN A 106 25.07 -5.34 -13.09
CA GLN A 106 25.61 -4.02 -13.50
C GLN A 106 25.16 -3.46 -14.88
N ASN A 107 24.17 -4.06 -15.55
CA ASN A 107 23.59 -3.55 -16.79
C ASN A 107 22.08 -3.32 -16.61
N TRP A 108 21.64 -2.10 -16.89
CA TRP A 108 20.29 -1.59 -16.62
C TRP A 108 19.57 -1.13 -17.89
N GLY A 109 19.73 -1.87 -18.99
CA GLY A 109 19.01 -1.65 -20.23
C GLY A 109 17.48 -1.84 -20.05
N TYR A 110 16.72 -1.54 -21.10
CA TYR A 110 15.27 -1.71 -21.08
C TYR A 110 14.88 -3.14 -20.75
N GLN A 111 13.91 -3.30 -19.87
CA GLN A 111 13.37 -4.58 -19.45
C GLN A 111 11.84 -4.59 -19.56
N GLY A 112 11.32 -5.72 -20.00
CA GLY A 112 9.89 -6.03 -19.91
C GLY A 112 9.65 -7.17 -18.93
N PRO A 113 8.42 -7.37 -18.46
CA PRO A 113 8.07 -8.47 -17.59
C PRO A 113 8.25 -9.81 -18.34
N PRO A 114 9.02 -10.76 -17.78
CA PRO A 114 9.12 -12.09 -18.34
C PRO A 114 7.82 -12.88 -18.14
N SER A 115 7.59 -13.95 -18.91
CA SER A 115 6.36 -14.77 -18.81
C SER A 115 6.10 -15.26 -17.39
N TYR A 116 7.13 -15.75 -16.71
CA TYR A 116 7.02 -16.26 -15.34
C TYR A 116 6.53 -15.22 -14.32
N PHE A 117 6.65 -13.92 -14.61
CA PHE A 117 6.11 -12.86 -13.74
C PHE A 117 4.58 -12.94 -13.66
N TYR A 118 3.92 -13.08 -14.81
CA TYR A 118 2.46 -13.25 -14.86
C TYR A 118 2.02 -14.62 -14.36
N GLU A 119 2.77 -15.67 -14.66
CA GLU A 119 2.52 -17.03 -14.21
C GLU A 119 2.49 -17.10 -12.67
N ASN A 120 3.45 -16.43 -11.99
CA ASN A 120 3.49 -16.37 -10.52
C ASN A 120 2.35 -15.53 -9.91
N ILE A 121 1.94 -14.44 -10.58
CA ILE A 121 0.73 -13.70 -10.18
C ILE A 121 -0.50 -14.60 -10.24
N ILE A 122 -0.69 -15.31 -11.36
CA ILE A 122 -1.82 -16.23 -11.55
C ILE A 122 -1.78 -17.36 -10.51
N ALA A 123 -0.62 -17.98 -10.32
CA ALA A 123 -0.45 -19.08 -9.37
C ALA A 123 -0.71 -18.64 -7.92
N TRP A 124 -0.25 -17.45 -7.52
CA TRP A 124 -0.52 -16.89 -6.19
C TRP A 124 -2.02 -16.72 -5.95
N ASN A 125 -2.72 -16.05 -6.87
CA ASN A 125 -4.15 -15.81 -6.74
C ASN A 125 -4.96 -17.12 -6.77
N LYS A 126 -4.58 -18.08 -7.62
CA LYS A 126 -5.22 -19.40 -7.64
C LYS A 126 -5.04 -20.15 -6.34
N LYS A 127 -3.79 -20.20 -5.84
CA LYS A 127 -3.46 -20.95 -4.62
C LYS A 127 -4.12 -20.38 -3.36
N ARG A 128 -4.10 -19.04 -3.22
CA ARG A 128 -4.57 -18.39 -1.97
C ARG A 128 -6.06 -18.09 -1.95
N TYR A 129 -6.65 -17.79 -3.10
CA TYR A 129 -8.03 -17.29 -3.17
C TYR A 129 -8.93 -18.11 -4.08
N ASN A 130 -8.42 -19.20 -4.66
CA ASN A 130 -9.09 -19.96 -5.71
C ASN A 130 -9.58 -19.08 -6.87
N GLN A 131 -8.89 -17.98 -7.14
CA GLN A 131 -9.20 -17.03 -8.19
C GLN A 131 -8.46 -17.42 -9.48
N ASP A 132 -9.21 -17.71 -10.53
CA ASP A 132 -8.67 -17.90 -11.87
C ASP A 132 -8.53 -16.55 -12.57
N ILE A 133 -7.33 -16.25 -13.03
CA ILE A 133 -7.04 -15.04 -13.82
C ILE A 133 -6.64 -15.49 -15.23
N LYS A 134 -7.32 -14.97 -16.25
CA LYS A 134 -7.03 -15.34 -17.64
C LYS A 134 -5.64 -14.83 -18.06
N PRO A 135 -4.81 -15.66 -18.68
CA PRO A 135 -3.59 -15.18 -19.31
C PRO A 135 -3.90 -14.03 -20.29
N GLY A 136 -3.12 -12.95 -20.24
CA GLY A 136 -3.29 -11.78 -21.09
C GLY A 136 -4.31 -10.75 -20.61
N SER A 137 -5.12 -11.05 -19.57
CA SER A 137 -6.02 -10.05 -18.94
C SER A 137 -5.31 -9.14 -17.95
N ILE A 138 -4.06 -9.44 -17.58
CA ILE A 138 -3.31 -8.68 -16.59
C ILE A 138 -2.62 -7.49 -17.25
N LEU A 139 -2.81 -6.31 -16.66
CA LEU A 139 -2.07 -5.09 -16.99
C LEU A 139 -1.23 -4.66 -15.81
N ASN A 140 -0.02 -4.17 -16.09
CA ASN A 140 0.89 -3.67 -15.06
C ASN A 140 0.54 -2.25 -14.66
N SER A 141 0.81 -1.89 -13.40
CA SER A 141 0.69 -0.53 -12.88
C SER A 141 1.80 -0.24 -11.88
N HIS A 142 2.20 1.03 -11.74
CA HIS A 142 3.17 1.45 -10.74
C HIS A 142 2.63 1.42 -9.31
N GLY A 143 1.32 1.44 -9.17
CA GLY A 143 0.61 1.35 -7.91
C GLY A 143 -0.87 1.10 -8.16
N VAL A 144 -1.61 0.66 -7.14
CA VAL A 144 -3.06 0.47 -7.25
C VAL A 144 -3.76 1.79 -7.60
N LEU A 145 -3.35 2.90 -6.97
CA LEU A 145 -3.93 4.22 -7.27
C LEU A 145 -3.65 4.70 -8.70
N ASP A 146 -2.48 4.37 -9.26
CA ASP A 146 -2.18 4.66 -10.69
C ASP A 146 -3.06 3.85 -11.63
N GLY A 147 -3.34 2.59 -11.26
CA GLY A 147 -4.30 1.75 -11.97
C GLY A 147 -5.71 2.31 -11.91
N CYS A 148 -6.18 2.70 -10.72
CA CYS A 148 -7.47 3.38 -10.54
C CYS A 148 -7.56 4.65 -11.40
N LEU A 149 -6.53 5.50 -11.37
CA LEU A 149 -6.47 6.73 -12.16
C LEU A 149 -6.61 6.45 -13.67
N SER A 150 -5.95 5.40 -14.15
CA SER A 150 -6.01 5.01 -15.56
C SER A 150 -7.42 4.57 -15.98
N ILE A 151 -8.09 3.79 -15.10
CA ILE A 151 -9.47 3.33 -15.31
C ILE A 151 -10.44 4.52 -15.27
N LEU A 152 -10.31 5.41 -14.28
CA LEU A 152 -11.13 6.61 -14.18
C LEU A 152 -11.06 7.45 -15.45
N LYS A 153 -9.86 7.72 -15.96
CA LYS A 153 -9.67 8.52 -17.18
C LYS A 153 -10.25 7.87 -18.44
N LEU A 154 -10.29 6.53 -18.49
CA LEU A 154 -10.87 5.83 -19.63
C LEU A 154 -12.40 5.82 -19.58
N HIS A 155 -12.97 5.50 -18.41
CA HIS A 155 -14.40 5.16 -18.31
C HIS A 155 -15.29 6.33 -17.88
N ASN A 156 -14.75 7.34 -17.22
CA ASN A 156 -15.54 8.48 -16.77
C ASN A 156 -15.57 9.62 -17.83
N THR A 157 -15.99 9.29 -19.05
CA THR A 157 -16.01 10.23 -20.17
C THR A 157 -17.09 11.33 -20.04
N SER A 158 -18.14 11.09 -19.25
CA SER A 158 -19.18 12.08 -18.96
C SER A 158 -18.73 13.16 -17.95
N GLY A 159 -17.60 12.96 -17.27
CA GLY A 159 -17.13 13.87 -16.24
C GLY A 159 -17.94 13.84 -14.93
N GLY A 160 -18.82 12.85 -14.75
CA GLY A 160 -19.62 12.66 -13.55
C GLY A 160 -18.78 12.32 -12.31
N PRO A 161 -19.37 12.42 -11.10
CA PRO A 161 -18.67 12.08 -9.88
C PRO A 161 -18.39 10.59 -9.74
N VAL A 162 -17.41 10.26 -8.91
CA VAL A 162 -17.03 8.89 -8.55
C VAL A 162 -17.52 8.60 -7.14
N LEU A 163 -18.19 7.47 -6.94
CA LEU A 163 -18.67 7.07 -5.62
C LEU A 163 -17.54 6.44 -4.81
N VAL A 164 -17.42 6.89 -3.57
CA VAL A 164 -16.45 6.38 -2.59
C VAL A 164 -17.19 6.09 -1.28
N GLN A 165 -17.14 4.86 -0.81
CA GLN A 165 -17.67 4.50 0.51
C GLN A 165 -16.79 5.12 1.61
N THR A 166 -17.41 5.65 2.67
CA THR A 166 -16.70 6.32 3.77
C THR A 166 -17.20 5.83 5.15
N PRO A 167 -16.32 5.73 6.16
CA PRO A 167 -14.87 5.97 6.10
C PRO A 167 -14.19 5.07 5.08
N GLY A 168 -13.42 5.65 4.14
CA GLY A 168 -12.80 4.95 3.02
C GLY A 168 -11.37 5.40 2.76
N TYR A 169 -10.63 4.66 1.96
CA TYR A 169 -9.21 4.93 1.75
C TYR A 169 -8.97 6.36 1.23
N SER A 170 -8.24 7.16 2.02
CA SER A 170 -7.97 8.59 1.71
C SER A 170 -7.30 8.82 0.35
N GLY A 171 -6.54 7.84 -0.14
CA GLY A 171 -5.92 7.87 -1.46
C GLY A 171 -6.92 7.92 -2.61
N PHE A 172 -8.14 7.41 -2.43
CA PHE A 172 -9.19 7.47 -3.46
C PHE A 172 -9.60 8.91 -3.76
N PHE A 173 -9.77 9.76 -2.74
CA PHE A 173 -10.10 11.18 -2.95
C PHE A 173 -9.03 11.91 -3.75
N GLY A 174 -7.74 11.63 -3.45
CA GLY A 174 -6.62 12.15 -4.22
C GLY A 174 -6.62 11.67 -5.67
N THR A 175 -6.91 10.39 -5.89
CA THR A 175 -6.95 9.78 -7.22
C THR A 175 -8.09 10.35 -8.07
N VAL A 176 -9.28 10.49 -7.48
CA VAL A 176 -10.45 11.08 -8.14
C VAL A 176 -10.17 12.54 -8.53
N ARG A 177 -9.59 13.34 -7.60
CA ARG A 177 -9.18 14.71 -7.90
C ARG A 177 -8.10 14.81 -8.97
N ASN A 178 -7.12 13.89 -8.98
CA ASN A 178 -6.07 13.84 -10.01
C ASN A 178 -6.63 13.43 -11.38
N ALA A 179 -7.74 12.71 -11.41
CA ALA A 179 -8.49 12.42 -12.62
C ALA A 179 -9.35 13.62 -13.08
N GLN A 180 -9.40 14.72 -12.31
CA GLN A 180 -10.24 15.90 -12.51
C GLN A 180 -11.74 15.62 -12.34
N PHE A 181 -12.10 14.69 -11.46
CA PHE A 181 -13.48 14.39 -11.10
C PHE A 181 -13.76 14.77 -9.65
N SER A 182 -15.03 14.83 -9.27
CA SER A 182 -15.49 14.98 -7.90
C SER A 182 -15.81 13.61 -7.28
N SER A 183 -15.76 13.54 -5.95
CA SER A 183 -16.19 12.36 -5.20
C SER A 183 -17.59 12.60 -4.63
N VAL A 184 -18.44 11.56 -4.68
CA VAL A 184 -19.64 11.46 -3.85
C VAL A 184 -19.36 10.45 -2.75
N GLU A 185 -19.46 10.91 -1.50
CA GLU A 185 -19.24 10.05 -0.35
C GLU A 185 -20.52 9.29 -0.01
N ASN A 186 -20.40 7.95 0.10
CA ASN A 186 -21.47 7.08 0.55
C ASN A 186 -21.10 6.57 1.95
N PRO A 187 -21.59 7.22 3.02
CA PRO A 187 -21.25 6.85 4.38
C PRO A 187 -21.78 5.47 4.74
N LEU A 188 -20.88 4.65 5.27
CA LEU A 188 -21.21 3.39 5.91
C LEU A 188 -21.97 3.63 7.21
N ARG A 189 -22.73 2.65 7.65
CA ARG A 189 -23.44 2.66 8.93
C ARG A 189 -22.72 1.76 9.92
N LEU A 190 -22.54 2.23 11.14
CA LEU A 190 -22.01 1.40 12.23
C LEU A 190 -23.17 0.70 12.94
N ILE A 191 -23.28 -0.61 12.77
CA ILE A 191 -24.34 -1.45 13.36
C ILE A 191 -23.69 -2.54 14.19
N ASP A 192 -23.99 -2.58 15.46
CA ASP A 192 -23.44 -3.55 16.42
C ASP A 192 -21.90 -3.64 16.40
N GLY A 193 -21.26 -2.49 16.16
CA GLY A 193 -19.79 -2.36 16.10
C GLY A 193 -19.16 -2.86 14.80
N ARG A 194 -19.94 -3.16 13.75
CA ARG A 194 -19.47 -3.47 12.41
C ARG A 194 -19.99 -2.42 11.41
N TRP A 195 -19.13 -2.02 10.49
CA TRP A 195 -19.51 -1.10 9.43
C TRP A 195 -20.28 -1.85 8.33
N GLU A 196 -21.40 -1.28 7.88
CA GLU A 196 -22.28 -1.85 6.87
C GLU A 196 -22.56 -0.87 5.73
N MET A 197 -22.78 -1.41 4.52
CA MET A 197 -23.10 -0.61 3.34
C MET A 197 -24.53 -0.06 3.44
N ASP A 198 -24.74 1.21 3.10
CA ASP A 198 -26.07 1.80 2.91
C ASP A 198 -26.43 1.75 1.41
N LEU A 199 -26.98 0.62 0.97
CA LEU A 199 -27.33 0.42 -0.44
C LEU A 199 -28.51 1.29 -0.89
N ASP A 200 -29.44 1.63 0.00
CA ASP A 200 -30.56 2.53 -0.31
C ASP A 200 -30.08 3.95 -0.59
N LEU A 201 -29.13 4.43 0.22
CA LEU A 201 -28.48 5.72 -0.02
C LEU A 201 -27.64 5.66 -1.30
N MET A 202 -26.89 4.57 -1.52
CA MET A 202 -26.09 4.36 -2.71
C MET A 202 -26.95 4.44 -3.98
N ALA A 203 -28.07 3.75 -4.03
CA ALA A 203 -29.01 3.78 -5.16
C ALA A 203 -29.49 5.20 -5.47
N LYS A 204 -29.91 5.94 -4.42
CA LYS A 204 -30.37 7.33 -4.57
C LYS A 204 -29.25 8.26 -5.06
N GLN A 205 -28.01 8.08 -4.60
CA GLN A 205 -26.88 8.87 -5.03
C GLN A 205 -26.50 8.58 -6.50
N ILE A 206 -26.52 7.30 -6.89
CA ILE A 206 -26.26 6.89 -8.28
C ILE A 206 -27.25 7.57 -9.23
N ASP A 207 -28.54 7.51 -8.92
CA ASP A 207 -29.59 8.10 -9.77
C ASP A 207 -29.53 9.64 -9.80
N LYS A 208 -29.31 10.26 -8.64
CA LYS A 208 -29.28 11.72 -8.51
C LYS A 208 -28.09 12.36 -9.22
N ASP A 209 -26.89 11.77 -9.07
CA ASP A 209 -25.63 12.37 -9.47
C ASP A 209 -25.05 11.73 -10.74
N ASP A 210 -25.80 10.85 -11.41
CA ASP A 210 -25.41 10.08 -12.63
C ASP A 210 -24.05 9.38 -12.46
N ILE A 211 -23.85 8.70 -11.35
CA ILE A 211 -22.59 8.03 -11.01
C ILE A 211 -22.37 6.82 -11.93
N LYS A 212 -21.17 6.72 -12.52
CA LYS A 212 -20.79 5.64 -13.42
C LYS A 212 -19.68 4.73 -12.88
N ILE A 213 -19.01 5.12 -11.82
CA ILE A 213 -17.88 4.37 -11.24
C ILE A 213 -17.93 4.42 -9.72
N ILE A 214 -17.70 3.27 -9.10
CA ILE A 214 -17.41 3.15 -7.66
C ILE A 214 -15.97 2.66 -7.45
N LEU A 215 -15.23 3.30 -6.53
CA LEU A 215 -13.98 2.77 -5.98
C LEU A 215 -14.31 1.97 -4.72
N PHE A 216 -14.14 0.66 -4.81
CA PHE A 216 -14.50 -0.31 -3.78
C PHE A 216 -13.25 -0.94 -3.17
N CYS A 217 -13.12 -0.97 -1.84
CA CYS A 217 -11.97 -1.54 -1.14
C CYS A 217 -12.36 -2.83 -0.40
N ASN A 218 -11.65 -3.94 -0.66
CA ASN A 218 -11.90 -5.24 -0.03
C ASN A 218 -10.61 -6.07 0.16
N PRO A 219 -10.13 -6.30 1.38
CA PRO A 219 -10.60 -5.78 2.68
C PRO A 219 -10.53 -4.26 2.79
N ALA A 220 -11.48 -3.67 3.52
CA ALA A 220 -11.71 -2.23 3.56
C ALA A 220 -10.72 -1.51 4.50
N ASN A 221 -10.12 -0.42 4.03
CA ASN A 221 -9.29 0.49 4.82
C ASN A 221 -10.05 1.84 4.94
N PRO A 222 -10.34 2.34 6.14
CA PRO A 222 -9.77 1.97 7.45
C PRO A 222 -10.62 1.01 8.29
N THR A 223 -11.83 0.67 7.87
CA THR A 223 -12.83 -0.02 8.70
C THR A 223 -12.50 -1.48 9.00
N GLY A 224 -11.64 -2.09 8.16
CA GLY A 224 -11.17 -3.47 8.34
C GLY A 224 -12.18 -4.54 7.96
N ASN A 225 -13.27 -4.19 7.26
CA ASN A 225 -14.24 -5.17 6.78
C ASN A 225 -13.64 -6.11 5.73
N CYS A 226 -13.87 -7.40 5.86
CA CYS A 226 -13.89 -8.33 4.74
C CYS A 226 -15.36 -8.48 4.32
N TRP A 227 -15.71 -7.87 3.19
CA TRP A 227 -17.10 -7.89 2.74
C TRP A 227 -17.54 -9.31 2.37
N SER A 228 -18.65 -9.75 2.92
CA SER A 228 -19.22 -11.06 2.63
C SER A 228 -19.67 -11.17 1.17
N PRO A 229 -19.72 -12.40 0.61
CA PRO A 229 -20.27 -12.59 -0.73
C PRO A 229 -21.71 -12.06 -0.90
N THR A 230 -22.51 -12.08 0.16
CA THR A 230 -23.88 -11.55 0.13
C THR A 230 -23.90 -10.04 0.01
N GLU A 231 -23.10 -9.31 0.84
CA GLU A 231 -22.98 -7.85 0.79
C GLU A 231 -22.45 -7.40 -0.59
N MET A 232 -21.41 -8.08 -1.07
CA MET A 232 -20.80 -7.75 -2.36
C MET A 232 -21.73 -8.02 -3.55
N ARG A 233 -22.53 -9.12 -3.50
CA ARG A 233 -23.53 -9.37 -4.55
C ARG A 233 -24.63 -8.32 -4.53
N ALA A 234 -25.13 -7.93 -3.36
CA ALA A 234 -26.17 -6.90 -3.26
C ALA A 234 -25.68 -5.56 -3.83
N MET A 235 -24.46 -5.13 -3.49
CA MET A 235 -23.83 -3.95 -4.09
C MET A 235 -23.59 -4.12 -5.60
N GLY A 236 -23.06 -5.27 -6.00
CA GLY A 236 -22.73 -5.55 -7.40
C GLY A 236 -23.97 -5.63 -8.29
N ASP A 237 -25.08 -6.20 -7.80
CA ASP A 237 -26.33 -6.25 -8.54
C ASP A 237 -26.90 -4.85 -8.74
N LEU A 238 -26.87 -4.01 -7.73
CA LEU A 238 -27.21 -2.59 -7.84
C LEU A 238 -26.34 -1.87 -8.87
N CYS A 239 -25.02 -2.08 -8.80
CA CYS A 239 -24.10 -1.47 -9.76
C CYS A 239 -24.37 -1.91 -11.20
N ILE A 240 -24.61 -3.21 -11.44
CA ILE A 240 -24.92 -3.76 -12.75
C ILE A 240 -26.25 -3.20 -13.26
N GLU A 241 -27.31 -3.18 -12.44
CA GLU A 241 -28.62 -2.63 -12.79
C GLU A 241 -28.52 -1.16 -13.23
N LYS A 242 -27.69 -0.38 -12.53
CA LYS A 242 -27.51 1.06 -12.78
C LYS A 242 -26.41 1.39 -13.80
N GLY A 243 -25.73 0.40 -14.35
CA GLY A 243 -24.62 0.60 -15.29
C GLY A 243 -23.38 1.25 -14.65
N VAL A 244 -23.12 0.96 -13.38
CA VAL A 244 -21.97 1.45 -12.62
C VAL A 244 -20.83 0.44 -12.66
N LEU A 245 -19.64 0.88 -13.09
CA LEU A 245 -18.41 0.09 -13.10
C LEU A 245 -17.84 -0.04 -11.70
N VAL A 246 -17.53 -1.27 -11.26
CA VAL A 246 -16.83 -1.52 -9.99
C VAL A 246 -15.34 -1.58 -10.21
N VAL A 247 -14.59 -0.75 -9.50
CA VAL A 247 -13.12 -0.77 -9.45
C VAL A 247 -12.72 -1.28 -8.08
N ALA A 248 -12.40 -2.58 -7.99
CA ALA A 248 -12.13 -3.27 -6.74
C ALA A 248 -10.64 -3.17 -6.39
N ASP A 249 -10.31 -2.35 -5.37
CA ASP A 249 -8.99 -2.33 -4.74
C ASP A 249 -8.92 -3.45 -3.70
N GLU A 250 -8.18 -4.51 -4.05
CA GLU A 250 -7.98 -5.68 -3.22
C GLU A 250 -6.55 -5.78 -2.67
N ILE A 251 -5.86 -4.64 -2.50
CA ILE A 251 -4.45 -4.60 -2.08
C ILE A 251 -4.20 -5.23 -0.70
N HIS A 252 -5.22 -5.31 0.16
CA HIS A 252 -5.15 -5.89 1.50
C HIS A 252 -5.58 -7.36 1.57
N CYS A 253 -5.80 -8.02 0.44
CA CYS A 253 -6.38 -9.37 0.34
C CYS A 253 -5.63 -10.46 1.13
N ASP A 254 -4.33 -10.30 1.38
CA ASP A 254 -3.52 -11.26 2.13
C ASP A 254 -3.68 -11.13 3.66
N PHE A 255 -4.24 -10.02 4.15
CA PHE A 255 -4.41 -9.78 5.58
C PHE A 255 -5.86 -10.03 6.00
N VAL A 256 -6.13 -11.25 6.44
CA VAL A 256 -7.46 -11.69 6.88
C VAL A 256 -7.34 -12.30 8.26
N ASN A 257 -7.98 -11.69 9.25
CA ASN A 257 -7.90 -12.12 10.63
C ASN A 257 -8.67 -13.44 10.85
N LYS A 258 -8.23 -14.22 11.83
CA LYS A 258 -8.83 -15.51 12.15
C LYS A 258 -10.32 -15.36 12.45
N GLY A 259 -11.13 -16.17 11.78
CA GLY A 259 -12.59 -16.14 11.86
C GLY A 259 -13.27 -15.33 10.75
N ALA A 260 -12.51 -14.55 9.98
CA ALA A 260 -13.01 -13.86 8.79
C ALA A 260 -12.63 -14.58 7.49
N THR A 261 -13.23 -14.18 6.38
CA THR A 261 -12.95 -14.74 5.07
C THR A 261 -12.91 -13.61 4.04
N TYR A 262 -11.83 -13.53 3.28
CA TYR A 262 -11.78 -12.68 2.09
C TYR A 262 -12.26 -13.46 0.87
N THR A 263 -13.15 -12.84 0.10
CA THR A 263 -13.61 -13.34 -1.19
C THR A 263 -13.27 -12.30 -2.25
N PRO A 264 -12.52 -12.64 -3.31
CA PRO A 264 -12.28 -11.73 -4.42
C PRO A 264 -13.60 -11.35 -5.11
N TYR A 265 -13.80 -10.07 -5.42
CA TYR A 265 -15.04 -9.59 -6.04
C TYR A 265 -15.36 -10.31 -7.36
N ALA A 266 -14.34 -10.51 -8.21
CA ALA A 266 -14.51 -11.17 -9.50
C ALA A 266 -14.91 -12.66 -9.40
N THR A 267 -14.76 -13.31 -8.22
CA THR A 267 -15.16 -14.72 -8.04
C THR A 267 -16.63 -14.90 -7.65
N LEU A 268 -17.38 -13.81 -7.45
CA LEU A 268 -18.80 -13.86 -7.09
C LEU A 268 -19.68 -14.43 -8.21
N GLY A 269 -19.21 -14.41 -9.44
CA GLY A 269 -19.87 -14.91 -10.65
C GLY A 269 -19.52 -14.11 -11.89
N GLU A 270 -19.80 -14.66 -13.06
CA GLU A 270 -19.39 -14.11 -14.36
C GLU A 270 -19.84 -12.65 -14.56
N LYS A 271 -21.09 -12.32 -14.21
CA LYS A 271 -21.62 -10.95 -14.39
C LYS A 271 -20.81 -9.89 -13.61
N TYR A 272 -20.29 -10.24 -12.42
CA TYR A 272 -19.47 -9.34 -11.60
C TYR A 272 -18.05 -9.23 -12.16
N ALA A 273 -17.46 -10.36 -12.58
CA ALA A 273 -16.13 -10.40 -13.19
C ALA A 273 -16.07 -9.61 -14.51
N MET A 274 -17.14 -9.67 -15.31
CA MET A 274 -17.26 -8.97 -16.60
C MET A 274 -17.54 -7.47 -16.47
N SER A 275 -18.01 -7.00 -15.31
CA SER A 275 -18.38 -5.60 -15.04
C SER A 275 -17.46 -4.92 -14.00
N SER A 276 -16.24 -5.42 -13.84
CA SER A 276 -15.30 -4.86 -12.87
C SER A 276 -13.85 -4.94 -13.33
N TYR A 277 -13.01 -4.10 -12.70
CA TYR A 277 -11.56 -4.27 -12.63
C TYR A 277 -11.18 -4.65 -11.20
N THR A 278 -10.23 -5.57 -11.07
CA THR A 278 -9.60 -5.89 -9.79
C THR A 278 -8.16 -5.41 -9.79
N LEU A 279 -7.72 -4.77 -8.72
CA LEU A 279 -6.35 -4.26 -8.54
C LEU A 279 -5.70 -4.89 -7.32
N LYS A 280 -4.48 -5.37 -7.48
CA LYS A 280 -3.68 -5.99 -6.41
C LYS A 280 -2.21 -5.59 -6.50
N SER A 281 -1.46 -5.80 -5.42
CA SER A 281 -0.05 -5.46 -5.34
C SER A 281 0.64 -6.20 -4.20
N THR A 282 1.94 -6.46 -4.35
CA THR A 282 2.81 -6.92 -3.25
C THR A 282 3.18 -5.81 -2.26
N SER A 283 2.76 -4.56 -2.53
CA SER A 283 3.13 -3.39 -1.71
C SER A 283 2.73 -3.52 -0.25
N LYS A 284 1.57 -4.11 0.05
CA LYS A 284 1.10 -4.32 1.41
C LYS A 284 1.53 -5.67 1.95
N SER A 285 1.31 -6.75 1.22
CA SER A 285 1.59 -8.13 1.64
C SER A 285 3.07 -8.35 2.01
N PHE A 286 3.99 -7.72 1.29
CA PHE A 286 5.43 -7.91 1.49
C PHE A 286 6.20 -6.61 1.79
N ASN A 287 5.49 -5.54 2.15
CA ASN A 287 6.08 -4.24 2.46
C ASN A 287 6.94 -3.67 1.31
N LEU A 288 6.50 -3.80 0.07
CA LEU A 288 7.24 -3.43 -1.14
C LEU A 288 6.72 -2.14 -1.80
N ALA A 289 6.11 -1.23 -1.04
CA ALA A 289 5.52 0.00 -1.58
C ALA A 289 6.53 0.86 -2.36
N ALA A 290 7.78 0.96 -1.88
CA ALA A 290 8.83 1.72 -2.54
C ALA A 290 9.28 1.14 -3.89
N HIS A 291 8.91 -0.09 -4.21
CA HIS A 291 9.24 -0.73 -5.48
C HIS A 291 8.26 -0.45 -6.61
N HIS A 292 7.11 0.16 -6.31
CA HIS A 292 6.13 0.61 -7.31
C HIS A 292 5.71 -0.48 -8.31
N VAL A 293 5.16 -1.59 -7.81
CA VAL A 293 4.64 -2.69 -8.62
C VAL A 293 3.23 -3.04 -8.19
N ALA A 294 2.30 -2.91 -9.09
CA ALA A 294 0.91 -3.36 -8.97
C ALA A 294 0.45 -3.96 -10.30
N TYR A 295 -0.68 -4.60 -10.27
CA TYR A 295 -1.35 -5.13 -11.45
C TYR A 295 -2.85 -4.98 -11.31
N LEU A 296 -3.49 -4.91 -12.46
CA LEU A 296 -4.94 -4.93 -12.57
C LEU A 296 -5.37 -5.94 -13.63
N PHE A 297 -6.59 -6.43 -13.51
CA PHE A 297 -7.16 -7.36 -14.47
C PHE A 297 -8.68 -7.26 -14.50
N SER A 298 -9.28 -7.78 -15.55
CA SER A 298 -10.72 -7.98 -15.73
C SER A 298 -10.95 -9.23 -16.56
N ASP A 299 -12.07 -9.91 -16.35
CA ASP A 299 -12.49 -11.01 -17.22
C ASP A 299 -13.05 -10.51 -18.55
N ASN A 300 -13.40 -9.23 -18.64
CA ASN A 300 -13.82 -8.55 -19.84
C ASN A 300 -12.61 -8.10 -20.66
N MET A 301 -12.26 -8.90 -21.67
CA MET A 301 -11.09 -8.63 -22.52
C MET A 301 -11.23 -7.36 -23.34
N GLU A 302 -12.44 -6.94 -23.68
CA GLU A 302 -12.68 -5.68 -24.38
C GLU A 302 -12.29 -4.48 -23.49
N MET A 303 -12.67 -4.51 -22.21
CA MET A 303 -12.26 -3.49 -21.24
C MET A 303 -10.74 -3.42 -21.12
N ILE A 304 -10.07 -4.58 -21.06
CA ILE A 304 -8.60 -4.68 -21.01
C ILE A 304 -7.95 -4.08 -22.26
N ASP A 305 -8.44 -4.43 -23.44
CA ASP A 305 -7.91 -3.93 -24.72
C ASP A 305 -8.15 -2.43 -24.90
N ASN A 306 -9.30 -1.93 -24.48
CA ASN A 306 -9.59 -0.50 -24.48
C ASN A 306 -8.65 0.27 -23.55
N LEU A 307 -8.37 -0.26 -22.35
CA LEU A 307 -7.44 0.36 -21.42
C LEU A 307 -5.99 0.35 -21.95
N LYS A 308 -5.55 -0.72 -22.62
CA LYS A 308 -4.26 -0.77 -23.33
C LYS A 308 -4.16 0.30 -24.43
N LYS A 309 -5.19 0.43 -25.25
CA LYS A 309 -5.24 1.38 -26.39
C LYS A 309 -5.35 2.84 -25.95
N SER A 310 -5.92 3.11 -24.79
CA SER A 310 -6.15 4.48 -24.31
C SER A 310 -4.86 5.27 -24.06
N GLY A 311 -3.73 4.60 -23.83
CA GLY A 311 -2.48 5.25 -23.43
C GLY A 311 -2.47 5.79 -21.98
N HIS A 312 -3.58 5.62 -21.24
CA HIS A 312 -3.65 6.06 -19.84
C HIS A 312 -2.87 5.15 -18.92
N GLN A 313 -2.75 3.88 -19.27
CA GLN A 313 -2.03 2.90 -18.50
C GLN A 313 -0.52 2.98 -18.81
N ARG A 314 0.29 3.27 -17.81
CA ARG A 314 1.75 3.29 -17.93
C ARG A 314 2.29 1.90 -17.59
N GLY A 315 2.77 1.18 -18.61
CA GLY A 315 3.06 -0.25 -18.50
C GLY A 315 4.50 -0.63 -18.12
N SER A 316 5.45 0.29 -18.09
CA SER A 316 6.85 -0.05 -17.78
C SER A 316 7.04 -0.15 -16.27
N LEU A 317 7.19 -1.37 -15.77
CA LEU A 317 7.52 -1.61 -14.37
C LEU A 317 9.01 -1.39 -14.09
N ASN A 318 9.32 -1.00 -12.86
CA ASN A 318 10.68 -0.98 -12.35
C ASN A 318 11.25 -2.41 -12.32
N ALA A 319 12.45 -2.58 -12.87
CA ALA A 319 13.14 -3.88 -12.94
C ALA A 319 13.30 -4.54 -11.56
N LEU A 320 13.71 -3.78 -10.54
CA LEU A 320 13.87 -4.30 -9.17
C LEU A 320 12.50 -4.62 -8.57
N GLY A 321 11.48 -3.82 -8.87
CA GLY A 321 10.12 -4.09 -8.42
C GLY A 321 9.55 -5.39 -8.98
N MET A 322 9.76 -5.68 -10.27
CA MET A 322 9.35 -6.96 -10.87
C MET A 322 10.03 -8.15 -10.19
N ILE A 323 11.33 -8.04 -9.92
CA ILE A 323 12.10 -9.09 -9.27
C ILE A 323 11.64 -9.33 -7.83
N ALA A 324 11.43 -8.24 -7.09
CA ALA A 324 10.91 -8.30 -5.71
C ALA A 324 9.51 -8.95 -5.67
N CYS A 325 8.60 -8.52 -6.55
CA CYS A 325 7.25 -9.08 -6.65
C CYS A 325 7.28 -10.57 -7.02
N ASN A 326 8.13 -10.95 -7.98
CA ASN A 326 8.28 -12.33 -8.39
C ASN A 326 8.80 -13.22 -7.25
N ALA A 327 9.85 -12.80 -6.55
CA ALA A 327 10.40 -13.52 -5.40
C ALA A 327 9.38 -13.65 -4.26
N ALA A 328 8.60 -12.58 -4.02
CA ALA A 328 7.53 -12.55 -3.03
C ALA A 328 6.47 -13.62 -3.30
N TYR A 329 5.92 -13.68 -4.50
CA TYR A 329 4.87 -14.65 -4.84
C TYR A 329 5.38 -16.08 -4.97
N LEU A 330 6.63 -16.26 -5.41
CA LEU A 330 7.22 -17.59 -5.55
C LEU A 330 7.55 -18.22 -4.19
N HIS A 331 8.02 -17.45 -3.22
CA HIS A 331 8.57 -17.96 -1.96
C HIS A 331 7.83 -17.49 -0.70
N GLY A 332 6.88 -16.55 -0.81
CA GLY A 332 6.35 -15.81 0.32
C GLY A 332 5.15 -16.43 1.03
N ALA A 333 4.68 -17.63 0.67
CA ALA A 333 3.43 -18.18 1.22
C ALA A 333 3.49 -18.34 2.75
N SER A 334 4.51 -19.02 3.29
CA SER A 334 4.66 -19.21 4.74
C SER A 334 4.93 -17.89 5.48
N TYR A 335 5.79 -17.03 4.91
CA TYR A 335 6.03 -15.70 5.48
C TYR A 335 4.74 -14.90 5.63
N MET A 336 3.85 -14.97 4.63
CA MET A 336 2.58 -14.26 4.67
C MET A 336 1.64 -14.85 5.72
N ASP A 337 1.61 -16.19 5.84
CA ASP A 337 0.77 -16.87 6.83
C ASP A 337 1.25 -16.55 8.27
N ASP A 338 2.56 -16.55 8.51
CA ASP A 338 3.16 -16.21 9.81
C ASP A 338 2.94 -14.73 10.14
N THR A 339 3.17 -13.83 9.18
CA THR A 339 2.96 -12.38 9.37
C THR A 339 1.50 -12.07 9.68
N GLN A 340 0.56 -12.69 8.95
CA GLN A 340 -0.86 -12.51 9.18
C GLN A 340 -1.28 -13.05 10.56
N SER A 341 -0.76 -14.22 10.96
CA SER A 341 -1.01 -14.79 12.29
C SER A 341 -0.46 -13.89 13.41
N TYR A 342 0.71 -13.30 13.22
CA TYR A 342 1.32 -12.36 14.17
C TYR A 342 0.45 -11.10 14.32
N ILE A 343 -0.02 -10.53 13.21
CA ILE A 343 -0.91 -9.37 13.20
C ILE A 343 -2.25 -9.68 13.85
N ASP A 344 -2.82 -10.87 13.61
CA ASP A 344 -4.03 -11.34 14.30
C ASP A 344 -3.84 -11.36 15.83
N GLY A 345 -2.67 -11.81 16.29
CA GLY A 345 -2.27 -11.71 17.70
C GLY A 345 -2.23 -10.26 18.22
N ASN A 346 -1.69 -9.33 17.43
CA ASN A 346 -1.69 -7.90 17.76
C ASN A 346 -3.09 -7.31 17.82
N CYS A 347 -4.03 -7.78 16.99
CA CYS A 347 -5.42 -7.36 17.09
C CYS A 347 -6.05 -7.78 18.42
N HIS A 348 -5.77 -8.99 18.92
CA HIS A 348 -6.22 -9.45 20.23
C HIS A 348 -5.59 -8.65 21.37
N ILE A 349 -4.27 -8.41 21.32
CA ILE A 349 -3.59 -7.57 22.33
C ILE A 349 -4.26 -6.20 22.43
N LEU A 350 -4.57 -5.56 21.31
CA LEU A 350 -5.23 -4.26 21.28
C LEU A 350 -6.66 -4.35 21.84
N GLU A 351 -7.43 -5.35 21.44
CA GLU A 351 -8.82 -5.53 21.88
C GLU A 351 -8.90 -5.74 23.39
N ASP A 352 -8.10 -6.66 23.93
CA ASP A 352 -8.02 -6.94 25.36
C ASP A 352 -7.58 -5.69 26.14
N PHE A 353 -6.56 -4.97 25.65
CA PHE A 353 -6.06 -3.76 26.30
C PHE A 353 -7.10 -2.63 26.33
N CYS A 354 -7.84 -2.42 25.26
CA CYS A 354 -8.94 -1.44 25.24
C CYS A 354 -10.04 -1.83 26.22
N ASN A 355 -10.44 -3.10 26.25
CA ASN A 355 -11.54 -3.57 27.10
C ASN A 355 -11.17 -3.56 28.60
N GLU A 356 -9.95 -3.89 28.94
CA GLU A 356 -9.52 -4.04 30.33
C GLU A 356 -8.92 -2.75 30.90
N SER A 357 -8.05 -2.07 30.16
CA SER A 357 -7.16 -1.05 30.67
C SER A 357 -7.37 0.35 30.10
N MET A 358 -7.90 0.51 28.87
CA MET A 358 -8.01 1.80 28.17
C MET A 358 -9.46 2.03 27.66
N LYS A 359 -10.42 2.06 28.59
CA LYS A 359 -11.88 2.06 28.29
C LYS A 359 -12.40 3.30 27.54
N ASP A 360 -11.63 4.38 27.51
CA ASP A 360 -11.93 5.59 26.74
C ASP A 360 -11.68 5.44 25.23
N VAL A 361 -10.97 4.39 24.84
CA VAL A 361 -10.76 4.01 23.43
C VAL A 361 -11.51 2.70 23.18
N LYS A 362 -12.44 2.72 22.20
CA LYS A 362 -13.16 1.51 21.83
C LYS A 362 -12.58 0.91 20.58
N TYR A 363 -12.39 -0.38 20.61
CA TYR A 363 -11.95 -1.15 19.48
C TYR A 363 -12.62 -2.53 19.52
N ARG A 364 -13.05 -2.97 18.34
CA ARG A 364 -13.49 -4.33 18.09
C ARG A 364 -12.53 -4.92 17.06
N LYS A 365 -12.06 -6.14 17.27
CA LYS A 365 -11.20 -6.83 16.33
C LYS A 365 -11.83 -6.82 14.94
N HIS A 366 -11.12 -6.23 14.00
CA HIS A 366 -11.56 -6.13 12.61
C HIS A 366 -11.30 -7.43 11.84
N GLU A 367 -11.93 -7.56 10.66
CA GLU A 367 -11.93 -8.79 9.88
C GLU A 367 -10.70 -8.92 8.97
N GLY A 368 -10.18 -7.80 8.45
CA GLY A 368 -9.04 -7.79 7.54
C GLY A 368 -8.23 -6.49 7.59
N THR A 369 -7.13 -6.43 6.87
CA THR A 369 -6.06 -5.44 6.95
C THR A 369 -5.19 -5.60 8.22
N TYR A 370 -4.17 -4.76 8.35
CA TYR A 370 -3.38 -4.61 9.59
C TYR A 370 -3.60 -3.23 10.23
N LEU A 371 -4.76 -2.63 9.96
CA LEU A 371 -5.08 -1.25 10.32
C LEU A 371 -6.32 -1.25 11.23
N ALA A 372 -6.12 -0.95 12.50
CA ALA A 372 -7.20 -0.82 13.47
C ALA A 372 -7.81 0.58 13.39
N PHE A 373 -9.14 0.68 13.45
CA PHE A 373 -9.88 1.93 13.46
C PHE A 373 -10.51 2.12 14.83
N LEU A 374 -9.89 3.00 15.64
CA LEU A 374 -10.15 3.20 17.06
C LEU A 374 -11.17 4.31 17.26
N ASP A 375 -12.26 4.07 17.98
CA ASP A 375 -13.16 5.13 18.46
C ASP A 375 -12.52 5.80 19.68
N CYS A 376 -12.03 7.01 19.49
CA CYS A 376 -11.44 7.89 20.49
C CYS A 376 -12.38 9.04 20.89
N SER A 377 -13.67 8.94 20.60
CA SER A 377 -14.67 10.02 20.88
C SER A 377 -14.74 10.38 22.36
N SER A 378 -14.53 9.39 23.27
CA SER A 378 -14.48 9.66 24.71
C SER A 378 -13.25 10.49 25.09
N VAL A 379 -12.09 10.19 24.50
CA VAL A 379 -10.85 10.98 24.69
C VAL A 379 -11.05 12.39 24.15
N ALA A 380 -11.61 12.53 22.95
CA ALA A 380 -11.91 13.84 22.36
C ALA A 380 -12.83 14.68 23.26
N LYS A 381 -13.86 14.05 23.85
CA LYS A 381 -14.77 14.73 24.79
C LYS A 381 -14.05 15.23 26.05
N LYS A 382 -13.11 14.46 26.61
CA LYS A 382 -12.31 14.86 27.76
C LYS A 382 -11.37 16.01 27.43
N LEU A 383 -10.79 16.03 26.25
CA LEU A 383 -9.92 17.13 25.78
C LEU A 383 -10.70 18.42 25.53
N GLY A 384 -12.01 18.35 25.32
CA GLY A 384 -12.87 19.49 25.05
C GLY A 384 -13.01 19.82 23.56
N LYS A 385 -13.26 21.10 23.27
CA LYS A 385 -13.40 21.55 21.88
C LYS A 385 -12.02 21.79 21.27
N PRO A 386 -11.80 21.41 20.01
CA PRO A 386 -10.59 21.80 19.31
C PRO A 386 -10.52 23.34 19.15
N ASP A 387 -9.32 23.86 18.92
CA ASP A 387 -9.10 25.25 18.58
C ASP A 387 -9.93 25.65 17.36
N ASP A 388 -10.26 26.95 17.24
CA ASP A 388 -11.10 27.46 16.16
C ASP A 388 -10.57 27.05 14.79
N GLY A 389 -11.41 26.32 14.03
CA GLY A 389 -11.07 25.81 12.70
C GLY A 389 -10.24 24.53 12.66
N ALA A 390 -9.83 23.97 13.80
CA ALA A 390 -9.17 22.68 13.86
C ALA A 390 -10.20 21.53 13.86
N ARG A 391 -9.78 20.36 13.29
CA ARG A 391 -10.60 19.15 13.33
C ARG A 391 -10.38 18.39 14.64
N VAL A 392 -11.38 17.62 15.06
CA VAL A 392 -11.30 16.75 16.25
C VAL A 392 -10.12 15.75 16.11
N GLY A 393 -9.95 15.16 14.94
CA GLY A 393 -8.88 14.22 14.70
C GLY A 393 -7.47 14.85 14.73
N ASP A 394 -7.32 16.12 14.34
CA ASP A 394 -6.03 16.83 14.46
C ASP A 394 -5.71 17.10 15.94
N MET A 395 -6.70 17.45 16.76
CA MET A 395 -6.56 17.59 18.21
C MET A 395 -6.15 16.27 18.85
N LEU A 396 -6.82 15.17 18.52
CA LEU A 396 -6.47 13.82 19.01
C LEU A 396 -5.05 13.42 18.60
N LYS A 397 -4.68 13.65 17.34
CA LYS A 397 -3.35 13.35 16.83
C LYS A 397 -2.27 14.12 17.60
N ASN A 398 -2.47 15.42 17.79
CA ASN A 398 -1.52 16.26 18.52
C ASN A 398 -1.40 15.79 19.97
N PHE A 399 -2.51 15.51 20.64
CA PHE A 399 -2.54 14.96 22.00
C PHE A 399 -1.70 13.68 22.11
N PHE A 400 -1.92 12.69 21.24
CA PHE A 400 -1.17 11.43 21.29
C PHE A 400 0.31 11.61 20.94
N ILE A 401 0.67 12.51 20.03
CA ILE A 401 2.08 12.82 19.74
C ILE A 401 2.74 13.48 20.95
N GLU A 402 2.13 14.52 21.53
CA GLU A 402 2.72 15.33 22.58
C GLU A 402 2.78 14.62 23.95
N LYS A 403 1.75 13.84 24.27
CA LYS A 403 1.61 13.22 25.59
C LYS A 403 2.01 11.75 25.62
N ALA A 404 1.95 11.05 24.50
CA ALA A 404 2.25 9.63 24.41
C ALA A 404 3.42 9.28 23.46
N GLY A 405 3.85 10.21 22.60
CA GLY A 405 4.82 9.91 21.55
C GLY A 405 4.29 8.94 20.50
N VAL A 406 2.97 8.84 20.35
CA VAL A 406 2.29 7.94 19.40
C VAL A 406 1.70 8.73 18.25
N ASN A 407 2.11 8.46 17.02
CA ASN A 407 1.51 9.03 15.82
C ASN A 407 0.45 8.10 15.25
N LEU A 408 -0.79 8.57 15.22
CA LEU A 408 -1.94 7.91 14.60
C LEU A 408 -2.48 8.77 13.44
N ASN A 409 -3.30 8.19 12.59
CA ASN A 409 -3.95 8.95 11.52
C ASN A 409 -5.38 9.35 11.90
N PRO A 410 -5.74 10.65 11.80
CA PRO A 410 -7.11 11.12 12.02
C PRO A 410 -8.14 10.41 11.14
N GLY A 411 -9.26 10.03 11.74
CA GLY A 411 -10.34 9.34 11.03
C GLY A 411 -11.01 10.20 9.95
N GLU A 412 -11.07 11.51 10.15
CA GLU A 412 -11.62 12.45 9.16
C GLU A 412 -10.83 12.47 7.83
N ASN A 413 -9.58 11.99 7.81
CA ASN A 413 -8.84 11.80 6.56
C ASN A 413 -9.48 10.74 5.65
N TYR A 414 -10.39 9.96 6.17
CA TYR A 414 -11.08 8.88 5.47
C TYR A 414 -12.52 9.24 5.08
N GLY A 415 -12.91 10.52 5.23
CA GLY A 415 -14.23 11.05 4.85
C GLY A 415 -15.28 10.96 5.96
N LEU A 416 -16.53 11.06 5.54
CA LEU A 416 -17.69 11.06 6.44
C LEU A 416 -17.73 9.82 7.34
N GLY A 417 -18.12 10.01 8.61
CA GLY A 417 -18.12 8.96 9.63
C GLY A 417 -16.79 8.72 10.33
N GLY A 418 -15.73 9.44 9.94
CA GLY A 418 -14.40 9.29 10.55
C GLY A 418 -14.12 10.20 11.75
N GLU A 419 -14.97 11.17 12.05
CA GLU A 419 -14.79 12.08 13.18
C GLU A 419 -14.72 11.34 14.51
N GLY A 420 -13.73 11.69 15.34
CA GLY A 420 -13.50 11.02 16.63
C GLY A 420 -12.77 9.68 16.55
N TYR A 421 -12.53 9.17 15.33
CA TYR A 421 -11.75 7.95 15.12
C TYR A 421 -10.28 8.25 14.85
N MET A 422 -9.43 7.27 15.21
CA MET A 422 -8.01 7.29 14.87
C MET A 422 -7.61 5.93 14.27
N ARG A 423 -6.82 5.93 13.17
CA ARG A 423 -6.33 4.70 12.57
C ARG A 423 -4.93 4.37 13.08
N MET A 424 -4.76 3.14 13.59
CA MET A 424 -3.52 2.59 14.12
C MET A 424 -3.04 1.41 13.26
N ASN A 425 -1.74 1.39 12.95
CA ASN A 425 -1.09 0.29 12.25
C ASN A 425 -0.62 -0.77 13.25
N LEU A 426 -1.05 -2.02 13.07
CA LEU A 426 -0.74 -3.16 13.93
C LEU A 426 0.37 -4.07 13.36
N ALA A 427 0.91 -3.77 12.17
CA ALA A 427 2.01 -4.53 11.57
C ALA A 427 3.37 -4.07 12.13
N THR A 428 3.55 -4.30 13.41
CA THR A 428 4.74 -3.97 14.21
C THR A 428 4.95 -5.06 15.27
N THR A 429 6.10 -5.04 15.97
CA THR A 429 6.39 -6.02 17.01
C THR A 429 5.45 -5.87 18.21
N ASN A 430 5.19 -6.98 18.91
CA ASN A 430 4.41 -6.99 20.15
C ASN A 430 4.98 -5.99 21.17
N TYR A 431 6.31 -5.87 21.25
CA TYR A 431 6.98 -4.94 22.14
C TYR A 431 6.59 -3.48 21.84
N LYS A 432 6.67 -3.05 20.57
CA LYS A 432 6.29 -1.69 20.16
C LYS A 432 4.80 -1.44 20.35
N LEU A 433 3.96 -2.42 20.01
CA LEU A 433 2.51 -2.28 20.22
C LEU A 433 2.19 -2.04 21.70
N ARG A 434 2.69 -2.89 22.61
CA ARG A 434 2.45 -2.74 24.04
C ARG A 434 3.00 -1.42 24.57
N GLY A 435 4.21 -1.02 24.18
CA GLY A 435 4.78 0.28 24.56
C GLY A 435 3.92 1.47 24.10
N ALA A 436 3.37 1.42 22.90
CA ALA A 436 2.45 2.44 22.40
C ALA A 436 1.14 2.48 23.19
N LEU A 437 0.56 1.32 23.51
CA LEU A 437 -0.68 1.22 24.27
C LEU A 437 -0.51 1.72 25.71
N ASP A 438 0.59 1.35 26.39
CA ASP A 438 0.93 1.83 27.74
C ASP A 438 1.08 3.36 27.74
N ALA A 439 1.80 3.92 26.76
CA ALA A 439 1.99 5.36 26.64
C ALA A 439 0.67 6.09 26.36
N MET A 440 -0.19 5.56 25.51
CA MET A 440 -1.53 6.11 25.25
C MET A 440 -2.39 6.09 26.51
N LYS A 441 -2.40 4.96 27.24
CA LYS A 441 -3.13 4.84 28.51
C LYS A 441 -2.68 5.88 29.53
N MET A 442 -1.38 6.00 29.76
CA MET A 442 -0.82 6.98 30.71
C MET A 442 -1.22 8.42 30.34
N ALA A 443 -1.21 8.76 29.05
CA ALA A 443 -1.62 10.07 28.57
C ALA A 443 -3.12 10.32 28.80
N ILE A 444 -3.99 9.32 28.57
CA ILE A 444 -5.42 9.41 28.78
C ILE A 444 -5.79 9.48 30.26
N ASP A 445 -5.11 8.75 31.13
CA ASP A 445 -5.33 8.76 32.58
C ASP A 445 -4.96 10.11 33.21
N ALA A 446 -4.16 10.93 32.52
CA ALA A 446 -3.72 12.26 33.00
C ALA A 446 -4.70 13.41 32.65
N ILE A 447 -5.80 13.12 31.95
CA ILE A 447 -6.87 14.09 31.58
C ILE A 447 -8.28 13.70 32.20
#